data_55aacf9c893694de615d9ee444d51482
#
_entry.id   55aacf9c893694de615d9ee444d51482
#
_cell.length_a   1.000
_cell.length_b   1.000
_cell.length_c   1.000
_cell.angle_alpha   90.00
_cell.angle_beta   90.00
_cell.angle_gamma   90.00
#
_symmetry.space_group_name_H-M   'P 1'
#
loop_
_entity.id
_entity.type
_entity.pdbx_description
1 polymer ?
#
loop_
_entity_poly.entity_id
_entity_poly.type
_entity_poly.pdbx_seq_one_letter_code
_entity_poly.pdbx_strand_id
1 'polypeptide(L)'
;MMVVPKSFTDEIFGERAGEIREQFSSGADIDSFQHMPFILIKRGNRTRSTVDQYFSRHFFKPKLILETENTITTLAMAEAGIGITICPELFLKTIHVTSSRSASDPLDFFPLTDPSTICKLVVGYRRDRYLSHFGERFIQLAQNVLGTAEEQSAGA
;
A
#
# COMPACT_ATOMS: atom_id res chain seq x y z
N MET A 1 0.35 2.56 0.01
CA MET A 1 -1.13 2.57 -0.07
C MET A 1 -1.70 2.14 1.26
N MET A 2 -2.56 2.95 1.86
CA MET A 2 -3.36 2.58 3.04
C MET A 2 -4.66 1.93 2.57
N VAL A 3 -5.03 0.81 3.18
CA VAL A 3 -6.22 0.02 2.86
C VAL A 3 -7.16 0.06 4.05
N VAL A 4 -8.34 0.63 3.86
CA VAL A 4 -9.30 0.95 4.91
C VAL A 4 -10.62 0.23 4.62
N PRO A 5 -11.19 -0.51 5.58
CA PRO A 5 -12.57 -0.98 5.45
C PRO A 5 -13.53 0.20 5.20
N LYS A 6 -14.41 0.10 4.20
CA LYS A 6 -15.38 1.18 3.91
C LYS A 6 -16.24 1.51 5.12
N SER A 7 -16.58 0.51 5.92
CA SER A 7 -17.32 0.71 7.17
C SER A 7 -16.62 1.69 8.13
N PHE A 8 -15.28 1.71 8.15
CA PHE A 8 -14.54 2.65 9.00
C PHE A 8 -14.57 4.07 8.44
N THR A 9 -14.43 4.22 7.12
CA THR A 9 -14.59 5.53 6.48
C THR A 9 -16.00 6.07 6.74
N ASP A 10 -17.02 5.23 6.62
CA ASP A 10 -18.40 5.61 6.89
C ASP A 10 -18.65 5.94 8.38
N GLU A 11 -18.05 5.18 9.29
CA GLU A 11 -18.14 5.41 10.74
C GLU A 11 -17.51 6.77 11.14
N ILE A 12 -16.33 7.07 10.58
CA ILE A 12 -15.58 8.31 10.93
C ILE A 12 -16.25 9.55 10.35
N PHE A 13 -16.66 9.49 9.07
CA PHE A 13 -17.04 10.68 8.31
C PHE A 13 -18.54 10.79 8.04
N GLY A 14 -19.31 9.73 8.28
CA GLY A 14 -20.77 9.73 8.12
C GLY A 14 -21.17 10.14 6.70
N GLU A 15 -22.07 11.12 6.59
CA GLU A 15 -22.58 11.63 5.31
C GLU A 15 -21.49 12.22 4.40
N ARG A 16 -20.35 12.65 4.98
CA ARG A 16 -19.21 13.18 4.23
C ARG A 16 -18.25 12.12 3.70
N ALA A 17 -18.50 10.85 3.96
CA ALA A 17 -17.60 9.77 3.55
C ALA A 17 -17.32 9.75 2.03
N GLY A 18 -18.31 10.10 1.22
CA GLY A 18 -18.15 10.23 -0.25
C GLY A 18 -17.14 11.32 -0.65
N GLU A 19 -17.30 12.52 -0.09
CA GLU A 19 -16.38 13.65 -0.32
C GLU A 19 -14.96 13.34 0.14
N ILE A 20 -14.83 12.68 1.31
CA ILE A 20 -13.54 12.31 1.86
C ILE A 20 -12.83 11.24 1.01
N ARG A 21 -13.54 10.28 0.42
CA ARG A 21 -12.98 9.32 -0.53
C ARG A 21 -12.37 10.01 -1.75
N GLU A 22 -13.05 11.01 -2.28
CA GLU A 22 -12.55 11.83 -3.38
C GLU A 22 -11.32 12.66 -2.94
N GLN A 23 -11.39 13.34 -1.82
CA GLN A 23 -10.29 14.12 -1.27
C GLN A 23 -9.05 13.25 -1.02
N PHE A 24 -9.21 12.09 -0.38
CA PHE A 24 -8.11 11.18 -0.03
C PHE A 24 -7.60 10.38 -1.24
N SER A 25 -8.23 10.46 -2.40
CA SER A 25 -7.71 9.87 -3.64
C SER A 25 -6.34 10.43 -4.03
N SER A 26 -6.02 11.66 -3.64
CA SER A 26 -4.73 12.31 -3.85
C SER A 26 -3.74 12.19 -2.68
N GLY A 27 -4.19 11.67 -1.53
CA GLY A 27 -3.37 11.49 -0.33
C GLY A 27 -4.22 11.49 0.92
N ALA A 28 -4.06 10.46 1.74
CA ALA A 28 -4.79 10.34 3.00
C ALA A 28 -4.15 11.14 4.12
N ASP A 29 -4.98 11.80 4.93
CA ASP A 29 -4.60 12.27 6.23
C ASP A 29 -4.70 11.12 7.24
N ILE A 30 -3.54 10.62 7.69
CA ILE A 30 -3.45 9.47 8.59
C ILE A 30 -4.06 9.78 9.97
N ASP A 31 -4.02 11.03 10.42
CA ASP A 31 -4.49 11.43 11.74
C ASP A 31 -6.01 11.26 11.88
N SER A 32 -6.74 11.32 10.77
CA SER A 32 -8.17 11.04 10.72
C SER A 32 -8.51 9.61 11.18
N PHE A 33 -7.56 8.69 11.15
CA PHE A 33 -7.73 7.28 11.52
C PHE A 33 -7.09 6.92 12.88
N GLN A 34 -6.75 7.91 13.72
CA GLN A 34 -5.99 7.71 14.96
C GLN A 34 -6.63 6.73 15.94
N HIS A 35 -7.95 6.65 15.97
CA HIS A 35 -8.69 5.79 16.90
C HIS A 35 -9.04 4.41 16.32
N MET A 36 -8.80 4.22 15.03
CA MET A 36 -9.13 2.97 14.34
C MET A 36 -8.10 1.87 14.59
N PRO A 37 -8.53 0.60 14.57
CA PRO A 37 -7.61 -0.52 14.72
C PRO A 37 -6.74 -0.70 13.48
N PHE A 38 -5.45 -0.97 13.71
CA PHE A 38 -4.50 -1.30 12.66
C PHE A 38 -4.05 -2.76 12.75
N ILE A 39 -3.88 -3.36 11.59
CA ILE A 39 -3.28 -4.69 11.39
C ILE A 39 -2.05 -4.49 10.52
N LEU A 40 -0.90 -4.85 11.02
CA LEU A 40 0.35 -4.64 10.30
C LEU A 40 1.11 -5.96 10.11
N ILE A 41 1.96 -5.97 9.10
CA ILE A 41 2.93 -7.06 8.96
C ILE A 41 3.96 -6.98 10.09
N LYS A 42 4.46 -8.12 10.55
CA LYS A 42 5.48 -8.22 11.61
C LYS A 42 6.71 -7.37 11.35
N ARG A 43 7.37 -6.99 12.43
CA ARG A 43 8.71 -6.38 12.39
C ARG A 43 9.73 -7.32 11.74
N GLY A 44 10.78 -6.73 11.16
CA GLY A 44 11.78 -7.47 10.38
C GLY A 44 11.50 -7.51 8.88
N ASN A 45 10.31 -7.11 8.45
CA ASN A 45 9.96 -6.93 7.06
C ASN A 45 10.22 -5.47 6.61
N ARG A 46 10.71 -5.28 5.36
CA ARG A 46 10.99 -3.94 4.82
C ARG A 46 9.74 -3.06 4.77
N THR A 47 8.61 -3.62 4.37
CA THR A 47 7.32 -2.89 4.33
C THR A 47 6.97 -2.34 5.72
N ARG A 48 7.13 -3.16 6.77
CA ARG A 48 6.88 -2.72 8.14
C ARG A 48 7.84 -1.60 8.57
N SER A 49 9.12 -1.71 8.25
CA SER A 49 10.10 -0.65 8.56
C SER A 49 9.73 0.67 7.88
N THR A 50 9.26 0.63 6.64
CA THR A 50 8.77 1.82 5.92
C THR A 50 7.53 2.42 6.60
N VAL A 51 6.59 1.58 7.01
CA VAL A 51 5.37 2.01 7.72
C VAL A 51 5.68 2.61 9.08
N ASP A 52 6.56 1.98 9.86
CA ASP A 52 7.00 2.50 11.16
C ASP A 52 7.72 3.85 11.02
N GLN A 53 8.52 4.03 9.96
CA GLN A 53 9.17 5.31 9.65
C GLN A 53 8.14 6.39 9.26
N TYR A 54 7.15 6.04 8.46
CA TYR A 54 6.05 6.93 8.09
C TYR A 54 5.28 7.39 9.35
N PHE A 55 4.88 6.48 10.21
CA PHE A 55 4.21 6.81 11.46
C PHE A 55 5.05 7.71 12.36
N SER A 56 6.35 7.42 12.47
CA SER A 56 7.27 8.25 13.26
C SER A 56 7.36 9.68 12.76
N ARG A 57 7.41 9.89 11.44
CA ARG A 57 7.48 11.21 10.82
C ARG A 57 6.21 12.04 11.05
N HIS A 58 5.07 11.37 11.03
CA HIS A 58 3.77 12.01 11.26
C HIS A 58 3.37 12.05 12.75
N PHE A 59 4.27 11.66 13.66
CA PHE A 59 3.98 11.54 15.10
C PHE A 59 2.74 10.70 15.39
N PHE A 60 2.39 9.80 14.45
CA PHE A 60 1.23 8.95 14.51
C PHE A 60 1.51 7.69 15.32
N LYS A 61 0.63 7.37 16.26
CA LYS A 61 0.73 6.16 17.08
C LYS A 61 -0.46 5.25 16.77
N PRO A 62 -0.28 4.21 15.92
CA PRO A 62 -1.38 3.33 15.54
C PRO A 62 -1.92 2.55 16.73
N LYS A 63 -3.23 2.35 16.77
CA LYS A 63 -3.85 1.36 17.64
C LYS A 63 -3.65 -0.03 17.03
N LEU A 64 -2.45 -0.59 17.19
CA LEU A 64 -2.09 -1.89 16.65
C LEU A 64 -2.79 -2.99 17.43
N ILE A 65 -3.69 -3.74 16.78
CA ILE A 65 -4.43 -4.85 17.39
C ILE A 65 -3.89 -6.21 17.00
N LEU A 66 -3.24 -6.33 15.84
CA LEU A 66 -2.72 -7.59 15.35
C LEU A 66 -1.50 -7.40 14.46
N GLU A 67 -0.57 -8.35 14.52
CA GLU A 67 0.54 -8.48 13.60
C GLU A 67 0.47 -9.81 12.85
N THR A 68 0.73 -9.79 11.53
CA THR A 68 0.69 -10.98 10.68
C THR A 68 2.03 -11.24 10.00
N GLU A 69 2.20 -12.46 9.48
CA GLU A 69 3.42 -12.84 8.77
C GLU A 69 3.48 -12.28 7.34
N ASN A 70 2.33 -12.07 6.70
CA ASN A 70 2.30 -11.71 5.29
C ASN A 70 1.15 -10.72 4.96
N THR A 71 1.33 -10.01 3.86
CA THR A 71 0.41 -8.96 3.38
C THR A 71 -0.95 -9.52 2.94
N ILE A 72 -1.02 -10.74 2.42
CA ILE A 72 -2.29 -11.34 1.98
C ILE A 72 -3.23 -11.49 3.19
N THR A 73 -2.69 -11.96 4.29
CA THR A 73 -3.47 -12.10 5.54
C THR A 73 -3.93 -10.75 6.08
N THR A 74 -3.08 -9.71 6.05
CA THR A 74 -3.50 -8.36 6.48
C THR A 74 -4.62 -7.81 5.61
N LEU A 75 -4.57 -8.04 4.30
CA LEU A 75 -5.60 -7.61 3.36
C LEU A 75 -6.92 -8.35 3.59
N ALA A 76 -6.88 -9.68 3.72
CA ALA A 76 -8.08 -10.47 4.02
C ALA A 76 -8.76 -10.04 5.33
N MET A 77 -7.97 -9.68 6.35
CA MET A 77 -8.49 -9.12 7.60
C MET A 77 -9.09 -7.73 7.43
N ALA A 78 -8.49 -6.88 6.58
CA ALA A 78 -9.07 -5.58 6.26
C ALA A 78 -10.40 -5.74 5.49
N GLU A 79 -10.47 -6.67 4.53
CA GLU A 79 -11.72 -7.02 3.84
C GLU A 79 -12.81 -7.50 4.80
N ALA A 80 -12.43 -8.23 5.84
CA ALA A 80 -13.33 -8.67 6.90
C ALA A 80 -13.72 -7.55 7.89
N GLY A 81 -13.26 -6.31 7.69
CA GLY A 81 -13.58 -5.17 8.56
C GLY A 81 -12.87 -5.17 9.92
N ILE A 82 -11.78 -5.95 10.08
CA ILE A 82 -11.11 -6.10 11.38
C ILE A 82 -10.18 -4.90 11.67
N GLY A 83 -9.55 -4.32 10.63
CA GLY A 83 -8.63 -3.21 10.84
C GLY A 83 -8.06 -2.63 9.54
N ILE A 84 -7.40 -1.48 9.68
CA ILE A 84 -6.70 -0.79 8.61
C ILE A 84 -5.34 -1.44 8.40
N THR A 85 -4.90 -1.58 7.15
CA THR A 85 -3.55 -2.02 6.84
C THR A 85 -2.85 -1.10 5.85
N ILE A 86 -1.51 -1.20 5.78
CA ILE A 86 -0.69 -0.45 4.83
C ILE A 86 0.18 -1.45 4.07
N CYS A 87 0.09 -1.43 2.75
CA CYS A 87 0.86 -2.32 1.89
C CYS A 87 1.36 -1.61 0.62
N PRO A 88 2.40 -2.13 -0.04
CA PRO A 88 2.84 -1.60 -1.33
C PRO A 88 1.74 -1.70 -2.39
N GLU A 89 1.58 -0.65 -3.18
CA GLU A 89 0.60 -0.61 -4.27
C GLU A 89 0.79 -1.74 -5.28
N LEU A 90 2.05 -2.06 -5.60
CA LEU A 90 2.38 -3.16 -6.50
C LEU A 90 1.75 -4.49 -6.04
N PHE A 91 1.67 -4.70 -4.73
CA PHE A 91 1.07 -5.90 -4.16
C PHE A 91 -0.43 -5.99 -4.47
N LEU A 92 -1.13 -4.86 -4.37
CA LEU A 92 -2.56 -4.79 -4.70
C LEU A 92 -2.82 -5.09 -6.18
N LYS A 93 -1.96 -4.59 -7.07
CA LYS A 93 -2.04 -4.88 -8.51
C LYS A 93 -1.83 -6.37 -8.82
N THR A 94 -0.92 -7.03 -8.10
CA THR A 94 -0.57 -8.44 -8.33
C THR A 94 -1.67 -9.41 -7.90
N ILE A 95 -2.39 -9.12 -6.84
CA ILE A 95 -3.45 -10.01 -6.30
C ILE A 95 -4.85 -9.70 -6.85
N HIS A 96 -4.94 -8.92 -7.94
CA HIS A 96 -6.20 -8.54 -8.59
C HIS A 96 -7.23 -7.81 -7.70
N VAL A 97 -6.84 -7.36 -6.51
CA VAL A 97 -7.71 -6.56 -5.63
C VAL A 97 -8.07 -5.22 -6.27
N THR A 98 -7.25 -4.73 -7.21
CA THR A 98 -7.47 -3.44 -7.88
C THR A 98 -8.13 -3.53 -9.26
N SER A 99 -8.36 -4.74 -9.79
CA SER A 99 -8.90 -4.90 -11.16
C SER A 99 -10.37 -4.54 -11.30
N SER A 100 -11.09 -4.38 -10.20
CA SER A 100 -12.47 -3.91 -10.21
C SER A 100 -12.75 -3.04 -8.98
N ARG A 101 -12.35 -1.77 -9.06
CA ARG A 101 -12.86 -0.75 -8.13
C ARG A 101 -14.36 -0.58 -8.38
N SER A 102 -15.14 -1.51 -7.88
CA SER A 102 -16.60 -1.44 -7.91
C SER A 102 -17.11 -0.69 -6.68
N ALA A 103 -18.25 -0.05 -6.80
CA ALA A 103 -18.95 0.52 -5.64
C ALA A 103 -19.23 -0.52 -4.55
N SER A 104 -19.28 -1.81 -4.92
CA SER A 104 -19.47 -2.95 -4.02
C SER A 104 -18.19 -3.47 -3.33
N ASP A 105 -17.00 -2.93 -3.66
CA ASP A 105 -15.76 -3.31 -2.98
C ASP A 105 -15.83 -2.93 -1.49
N PRO A 106 -15.49 -3.83 -0.55
CA PRO A 106 -15.57 -3.54 0.89
C PRO A 106 -14.45 -2.61 1.39
N LEU A 107 -13.48 -2.26 0.54
CA LEU A 107 -12.28 -1.51 0.89
C LEU A 107 -12.21 -0.15 0.19
N ASP A 108 -11.67 0.83 0.89
CA ASP A 108 -11.15 2.08 0.37
C ASP A 108 -9.61 2.01 0.29
N PHE A 109 -9.03 2.60 -0.77
CA PHE A 109 -7.60 2.61 -1.03
C PHE A 109 -7.10 4.04 -1.10
N PHE A 110 -6.30 4.44 -0.12
CA PHE A 110 -5.78 5.80 -0.05
C PHE A 110 -4.26 5.81 -0.22
N PRO A 111 -3.71 6.59 -1.16
CA PRO A 111 -2.28 6.74 -1.32
C PRO A 111 -1.66 7.44 -0.09
N LEU A 112 -0.44 7.06 0.24
CA LEU A 112 0.41 7.77 1.19
C LEU A 112 1.43 8.56 0.37
N THR A 113 1.38 9.88 0.45
CA THR A 113 2.16 10.79 -0.42
C THR A 113 3.52 11.18 0.16
N ASP A 114 3.84 10.74 1.39
CA ASP A 114 5.14 11.02 2.01
C ASP A 114 6.27 10.33 1.24
N PRO A 115 7.37 11.04 0.90
CA PRO A 115 8.52 10.45 0.20
C PRO A 115 9.13 9.22 0.88
N SER A 116 8.97 9.07 2.21
CA SER A 116 9.45 7.89 2.95
C SER A 116 8.71 6.61 2.59
N THR A 117 7.52 6.72 1.99
CA THR A 117 6.71 5.57 1.57
C THR A 117 7.05 5.04 0.19
N ILE A 118 7.93 5.74 -0.55
CA ILE A 118 8.36 5.34 -1.89
C ILE A 118 9.29 4.14 -1.80
N CYS A 119 8.87 3.00 -2.31
CA CYS A 119 9.68 1.78 -2.40
C CYS A 119 10.20 1.59 -3.82
N LYS A 120 11.53 1.70 -3.99
CA LYS A 120 12.17 1.38 -5.28
C LYS A 120 12.44 -0.12 -5.37
N LEU A 121 11.96 -0.73 -6.44
CA LEU A 121 12.37 -2.07 -6.86
C LEU A 121 13.63 -1.95 -7.71
N VAL A 122 14.65 -2.73 -7.38
CA VAL A 122 15.92 -2.73 -8.12
C VAL A 122 16.32 -4.15 -8.48
N VAL A 123 16.90 -4.33 -9.65
CA VAL A 123 17.57 -5.57 -10.05
C VAL A 123 19.07 -5.38 -9.91
N GLY A 124 19.69 -6.12 -9.00
CA GLY A 124 21.14 -6.10 -8.79
C GLY A 124 21.80 -7.33 -9.44
N TYR A 125 22.89 -7.12 -10.18
CA TYR A 125 23.74 -8.19 -10.70
C TYR A 125 25.22 -7.85 -10.60
N ARG A 126 26.08 -8.87 -10.58
CA ARG A 126 27.52 -8.69 -10.47
C ARG A 126 28.09 -8.24 -11.83
N ARG A 127 28.86 -7.15 -11.84
CA ARG A 127 29.52 -6.62 -13.06
C ARG A 127 30.66 -7.51 -13.57
N ASP A 128 31.31 -8.27 -12.67
CA ASP A 128 32.45 -9.15 -12.96
C ASP A 128 32.02 -10.55 -13.44
N ARG A 129 30.74 -10.80 -13.62
CA ARG A 129 30.19 -12.08 -14.08
C ARG A 129 29.43 -11.90 -15.38
N TYR A 130 29.53 -12.94 -16.22
CA TYR A 130 28.72 -13.01 -17.44
C TYR A 130 27.24 -13.01 -17.09
N LEU A 131 26.51 -12.08 -17.67
CA LEU A 131 25.06 -12.06 -17.61
C LEU A 131 24.54 -12.90 -18.79
N SER A 132 23.84 -13.98 -18.50
CA SER A 132 23.27 -14.83 -19.54
C SER A 132 22.19 -14.10 -20.35
N HIS A 133 21.97 -14.50 -21.58
CA HIS A 133 20.87 -13.97 -22.42
C HIS A 133 19.49 -14.04 -21.71
N PHE A 134 19.26 -15.07 -20.93
CA PHE A 134 18.04 -15.19 -20.10
C PHE A 134 17.99 -14.13 -19.00
N GLY A 135 19.13 -13.81 -18.39
CA GLY A 135 19.23 -12.74 -17.38
C GLY A 135 18.95 -11.36 -17.98
N GLU A 136 19.51 -11.07 -19.15
CA GLU A 136 19.23 -9.82 -19.90
C GLU A 136 17.74 -9.74 -20.27
N ARG A 137 17.16 -10.83 -20.78
CA ARG A 137 15.75 -10.87 -21.14
C ARG A 137 14.84 -10.70 -19.93
N PHE A 138 15.19 -11.29 -18.78
CA PHE A 138 14.46 -11.09 -17.54
C PHE A 138 14.48 -9.63 -17.10
N ILE A 139 15.64 -8.96 -17.15
CA ILE A 139 15.76 -7.53 -16.81
C ILE A 139 14.87 -6.69 -17.72
N GLN A 140 14.92 -6.92 -19.04
CA GLN A 140 14.06 -6.22 -20.00
C GLN A 140 12.57 -6.42 -19.71
N LEU A 141 12.15 -7.65 -19.43
CA LEU A 141 10.77 -7.95 -19.08
C LEU A 141 10.36 -7.26 -17.77
N ALA A 142 11.23 -7.30 -16.76
CA ALA A 142 10.96 -6.64 -15.48
C ALA A 142 10.83 -5.11 -15.66
N GLN A 143 11.68 -4.49 -16.48
CA GLN A 143 11.58 -3.07 -16.82
C GLN A 143 10.29 -2.75 -17.57
N ASN A 144 9.91 -3.57 -18.54
CA ASN A 144 8.68 -3.36 -19.30
C ASN A 144 7.41 -3.51 -18.44
N VAL A 145 7.39 -4.48 -17.53
CA VAL A 145 6.22 -4.74 -16.67
C VAL A 145 6.12 -3.76 -15.51
N LEU A 146 7.25 -3.36 -14.94
CA LEU A 146 7.31 -2.51 -13.73
C LEU A 146 7.56 -1.03 -14.08
N GLY A 147 8.30 -0.73 -15.15
CA GLY A 147 8.62 0.62 -15.60
C GLY A 147 7.41 1.39 -16.15
N THR A 148 6.44 0.70 -16.73
CA THR A 148 5.17 1.31 -17.17
C THR A 148 4.34 1.88 -16.02
N ALA A 149 4.66 1.54 -14.77
CA ALA A 149 3.99 2.10 -13.60
C ALA A 149 4.57 3.48 -13.18
N GLU A 150 5.83 3.79 -13.52
CA GLU A 150 6.44 5.10 -13.20
C GLU A 150 6.07 6.20 -14.19
N GLU A 151 5.86 5.88 -15.46
CA GLU A 151 5.48 6.88 -16.49
C GLU A 151 4.04 7.38 -16.31
N GLN A 152 3.17 6.61 -15.69
CA GLN A 152 1.78 7.01 -15.44
C GLN A 152 1.62 7.90 -14.18
N SER A 153 2.57 7.91 -13.27
CA SER A 153 2.51 8.75 -12.06
C SER A 153 3.26 10.09 -12.21
N ALA A 154 4.06 10.26 -13.27
CA ALA A 154 4.82 11.50 -13.55
C ALA A 154 4.12 12.42 -14.55
N GLY A 155 2.95 12.06 -15.04
CA GLY A 155 2.20 12.77 -16.08
C GLY A 155 0.80 13.24 -15.66
N ALA A 156 0.51 13.36 -14.36
CA ALA A 156 -0.75 13.91 -13.86
C ALA A 156 -0.52 15.15 -12.98
#